data_6c882cac4cf3da9c759ecd4f5fdac31f
#
_entry.id   6c882cac4cf3da9c759ecd4f5fdac31f
#
_cell.length_a   1.000
_cell.length_b   1.000
_cell.length_c   1.000
_cell.angle_alpha   90.00
_cell.angle_beta   90.00
_cell.angle_gamma   90.00
#
_symmetry.space_group_name_H-M   'P 1'
#
loop_
_entity.id
_entity.type
_entity.pdbx_description
1 polymer ?
#
loop_
_entity_poly.entity_id
_entity_poly.type
_entity_poly.pdbx_seq_one_letter_code
_entity_poly.pdbx_strand_id
1 'polypeptide(L)'
;MVYRIYVEKKKQFADEAASLLSDIRSLLMIDSLEELRIFNRYDVENISEELFECCEKTVFSEPQLDNTYARLPQTDATVFAVEYLPGQFDQRADSCAQCIQIVSEGDKPTVRTAKVYMLFGKLAPAQLEAIKKYVINPVESREASLEKPETLNVNYNIPTSVETLTGFTELNENELQAFIDKYALAMDLADIEFCRKYFKG
;
A
#
# COMPACT_ATOMS: atom_id res chain seq x y z
N MET A 1 21.08 -6.54 0.14
CA MET A 1 20.14 -7.69 0.20
C MET A 1 18.93 -7.27 1.02
N VAL A 2 17.72 -7.60 0.59
CA VAL A 2 16.49 -7.30 1.35
C VAL A 2 16.11 -8.52 2.19
N TYR A 3 15.85 -8.30 3.46
CA TYR A 3 15.26 -9.28 4.38
C TYR A 3 13.76 -9.01 4.50
N ARG A 4 12.94 -10.05 4.66
CA ARG A 4 11.48 -9.95 4.76
C ARG A 4 10.96 -10.77 5.92
N ILE A 5 10.04 -10.18 6.69
CA ILE A 5 9.29 -10.86 7.73
C ILE A 5 7.81 -10.44 7.68
N TYR A 6 6.93 -11.36 8.03
CA TYR A 6 5.50 -11.13 8.20
C TYR A 6 5.14 -11.33 9.66
N VAL A 7 4.35 -10.43 10.19
CA VAL A 7 3.92 -10.42 11.59
C VAL A 7 2.40 -10.36 11.64
N GLU A 8 1.81 -11.32 12.31
CA GLU A 8 0.36 -11.45 12.46
C GLU A 8 -0.01 -11.44 13.94
N LYS A 9 -1.04 -10.71 14.33
CA LYS A 9 -1.60 -10.82 15.67
C LYS A 9 -2.18 -12.22 15.91
N LYS A 10 -1.88 -12.81 17.07
CA LYS A 10 -2.53 -14.07 17.49
C LYS A 10 -4.04 -13.89 17.51
N LYS A 11 -4.78 -14.94 17.19
CA LYS A 11 -6.24 -14.92 16.99
C LYS A 11 -7.02 -14.13 18.06
N GLN A 12 -6.61 -14.21 19.31
CA GLN A 12 -7.25 -13.53 20.44
C GLN A 12 -6.98 -12.01 20.50
N PHE A 13 -6.07 -11.50 19.67
CA PHE A 13 -5.68 -10.09 19.59
C PHE A 13 -5.84 -9.54 18.16
N ALA A 14 -6.47 -10.29 17.28
CA ALA A 14 -6.66 -9.95 15.87
C ALA A 14 -7.92 -9.08 15.64
N ASP A 15 -8.12 -8.07 16.49
CA ASP A 15 -9.32 -7.22 16.46
C ASP A 15 -9.47 -6.47 15.12
N GLU A 16 -8.37 -6.03 14.52
CA GLU A 16 -8.38 -5.37 13.21
C GLU A 16 -8.95 -6.30 12.13
N ALA A 17 -8.51 -7.56 12.10
CA ALA A 17 -9.01 -8.54 11.14
C ALA A 17 -10.48 -8.89 11.39
N ALA A 18 -10.87 -9.03 12.65
CA ALA A 18 -12.26 -9.31 13.03
C ALA A 18 -13.20 -8.15 12.67
N SER A 19 -12.80 -6.91 12.94
CA SER A 19 -13.57 -5.71 12.57
C SER A 19 -13.72 -5.59 11.06
N LEU A 20 -12.62 -5.73 10.31
CA LEU A 20 -12.67 -5.64 8.85
C LEU A 20 -13.54 -6.75 8.23
N LEU A 21 -13.48 -7.97 8.77
CA LEU A 21 -14.36 -9.07 8.33
C LEU A 21 -15.84 -8.72 8.57
N SER A 22 -16.15 -8.13 9.72
CA SER A 22 -17.52 -7.67 10.06
C SER A 22 -17.98 -6.58 9.10
N ASP A 23 -17.12 -5.60 8.82
CA ASP A 23 -17.44 -4.50 7.90
C ASP A 23 -17.68 -5.01 6.46
N ILE A 24 -16.82 -5.89 5.95
CA ILE A 24 -16.98 -6.48 4.61
C ILE A 24 -18.31 -7.23 4.51
N ARG A 25 -18.69 -8.00 5.54
CA ARG A 25 -19.97 -8.72 5.55
C ARG A 25 -21.16 -7.77 5.66
N SER A 26 -21.11 -6.78 6.55
CA SER A 26 -22.26 -5.91 6.83
C SER A 26 -22.41 -4.75 5.85
N LEU A 27 -21.32 -4.12 5.41
CA LEU A 27 -21.37 -2.96 4.52
C LEU A 27 -21.29 -3.33 3.04
N LEU A 28 -20.47 -4.32 2.69
CA LEU A 28 -20.33 -4.78 1.30
C LEU A 28 -21.25 -5.96 0.96
N MET A 29 -21.97 -6.52 1.96
CA MET A 29 -22.87 -7.66 1.81
C MET A 29 -22.16 -8.89 1.18
N ILE A 30 -20.91 -9.16 1.58
CA ILE A 30 -20.11 -10.29 1.07
C ILE A 30 -20.02 -11.38 2.14
N ASP A 31 -21.07 -12.16 2.28
CA ASP A 31 -21.17 -13.27 3.24
C ASP A 31 -20.27 -14.48 2.90
N SER A 32 -19.83 -14.58 1.63
CA SER A 32 -18.94 -15.65 1.16
C SER A 32 -17.51 -15.55 1.68
N LEU A 33 -17.12 -14.42 2.32
CA LEU A 33 -15.85 -14.29 3.03
C LEU A 33 -15.98 -14.96 4.40
N GLU A 34 -15.30 -16.10 4.58
CA GLU A 34 -15.40 -16.94 5.79
C GLU A 34 -14.44 -16.49 6.89
N GLU A 35 -13.19 -16.18 6.52
CA GLU A 35 -12.13 -15.75 7.43
C GLU A 35 -11.26 -14.70 6.75
N LEU A 36 -10.69 -13.80 7.56
CA LEU A 36 -9.75 -12.78 7.11
C LEU A 36 -8.57 -12.75 8.07
N ARG A 37 -7.35 -12.78 7.54
CA ARG A 37 -6.11 -12.64 8.29
C ARG A 37 -5.33 -11.45 7.76
N ILE A 38 -4.70 -10.70 8.67
CA ILE A 38 -3.90 -9.51 8.33
C ILE A 38 -2.48 -9.72 8.85
N PHE A 39 -1.52 -9.53 7.94
CA PHE A 39 -0.10 -9.58 8.26
C PHE A 39 0.53 -8.21 8.02
N ASN A 40 1.31 -7.73 8.96
CA ASN A 40 2.22 -6.62 8.74
C ASN A 40 3.50 -7.18 8.11
N ARG A 41 3.81 -6.78 6.88
CA ARG A 41 5.04 -7.13 6.18
C ARG A 41 6.09 -6.06 6.42
N TYR A 42 7.29 -6.48 6.76
CA TYR A 42 8.47 -5.62 6.81
C TYR A 42 9.49 -6.12 5.79
N ASP A 43 9.93 -5.23 4.93
CA ASP A 43 11.06 -5.39 4.03
C ASP A 43 12.18 -4.48 4.54
N VAL A 44 13.36 -5.03 4.82
CA VAL A 44 14.48 -4.32 5.44
C VAL A 44 15.74 -4.52 4.61
N GLU A 45 16.40 -3.43 4.27
CA GLU A 45 17.68 -3.40 3.56
C GLU A 45 18.72 -2.61 4.35
N ASN A 46 20.00 -2.85 4.11
CA ASN A 46 21.13 -2.27 4.84
C ASN A 46 21.16 -2.70 6.32
N ILE A 47 20.98 -3.98 6.56
CA ILE A 47 21.04 -4.63 7.87
C ILE A 47 21.81 -5.96 7.75
N SER A 48 22.52 -6.39 8.81
CA SER A 48 23.08 -7.72 8.85
C SER A 48 22.03 -8.78 9.19
N GLU A 49 22.28 -10.04 8.84
CA GLU A 49 21.37 -11.14 9.11
C GLU A 49 21.17 -11.32 10.63
N GLU A 50 22.26 -11.28 11.39
CA GLU A 50 22.24 -11.43 12.84
C GLU A 50 21.41 -10.34 13.53
N LEU A 51 21.55 -9.08 13.06
CA LEU A 51 20.76 -7.97 13.58
C LEU A 51 19.27 -8.11 13.20
N PHE A 52 18.99 -8.55 11.98
CA PHE A 52 17.61 -8.79 11.53
C PHE A 52 16.94 -9.87 12.38
N GLU A 53 17.62 -10.99 12.67
CA GLU A 53 17.13 -12.05 13.55
C GLU A 53 16.93 -11.56 14.99
N CYS A 54 17.85 -10.76 15.53
CA CYS A 54 17.70 -10.14 16.84
C CYS A 54 16.44 -9.23 16.89
N CYS A 55 16.17 -8.48 15.81
CA CYS A 55 15.03 -7.58 15.71
C CYS A 55 13.68 -8.30 15.56
N GLU A 56 13.66 -9.60 15.23
CA GLU A 56 12.42 -10.35 15.09
C GLU A 56 11.52 -10.24 16.32
N LYS A 57 12.11 -10.42 17.51
CA LYS A 57 11.40 -10.47 18.80
C LYS A 57 11.46 -9.16 19.59
N THR A 58 12.23 -8.19 19.13
CA THR A 58 12.47 -6.93 19.87
C THR A 58 11.91 -5.70 19.15
N VAL A 59 11.81 -5.74 17.82
CA VAL A 59 11.37 -4.62 17.00
C VAL A 59 10.16 -4.98 16.14
N PHE A 60 10.21 -6.10 15.39
CA PHE A 60 9.14 -6.43 14.46
C PHE A 60 7.89 -7.00 15.15
N SER A 61 8.05 -7.71 16.28
CA SER A 61 6.96 -8.40 16.95
C SER A 61 7.03 -8.33 18.47
N GLU A 62 5.88 -8.55 19.08
CA GLU A 62 5.73 -8.84 20.50
C GLU A 62 5.39 -10.33 20.66
N PRO A 63 6.32 -11.20 21.12
CA PRO A 63 6.14 -12.66 21.13
C PRO A 63 4.89 -13.15 21.90
N GLN A 64 4.39 -12.35 22.84
CA GLN A 64 3.16 -12.66 23.57
C GLN A 64 1.91 -12.46 22.73
N LEU A 65 1.93 -11.47 21.83
CA LEU A 65 0.77 -11.01 21.05
C LEU A 65 0.83 -11.45 19.58
N ASP A 66 2.04 -11.72 19.06
CA ASP A 66 2.29 -11.90 17.63
C ASP A 66 2.83 -13.30 17.31
N ASN A 67 2.57 -13.70 16.06
CA ASN A 67 3.25 -14.77 15.36
C ASN A 67 4.09 -14.16 14.24
N THR A 68 5.28 -14.72 14.01
CA THR A 68 6.20 -14.28 12.95
C THR A 68 6.37 -15.37 11.91
N TYR A 69 6.56 -14.96 10.65
CA TYR A 69 6.72 -15.86 9.52
C TYR A 69 7.76 -15.30 8.53
N ALA A 70 8.74 -16.12 8.16
CA ALA A 70 9.69 -15.77 7.09
C ALA A 70 9.04 -15.82 5.69
N ARG A 71 7.95 -16.58 5.55
CA ARG A 71 7.13 -16.70 4.34
C ARG A 71 5.67 -16.77 4.73
N LEU A 72 4.79 -16.24 3.89
CA LEU A 72 3.35 -16.40 4.10
C LEU A 72 2.98 -17.88 4.15
N PRO A 73 2.04 -18.27 5.03
CA PRO A 73 1.50 -19.62 5.06
C PRO A 73 0.95 -20.00 3.67
N GLN A 74 1.30 -21.20 3.21
CA GLN A 74 0.72 -21.73 1.98
C GLN A 74 -0.74 -22.10 2.20
N THR A 75 -1.62 -21.58 1.37
CA THR A 75 -3.07 -21.74 1.47
C THR A 75 -3.72 -21.49 0.11
N ASP A 76 -4.96 -21.91 -0.05
CA ASP A 76 -5.84 -21.60 -1.18
C ASP A 76 -6.57 -20.25 -1.05
N ALA A 77 -6.28 -19.48 0.00
CA ALA A 77 -6.85 -18.15 0.19
C ALA A 77 -6.43 -17.17 -0.90
N THR A 78 -7.30 -16.22 -1.21
CA THR A 78 -6.96 -15.07 -2.04
C THR A 78 -6.10 -14.10 -1.24
N VAL A 79 -4.94 -13.73 -1.78
CA VAL A 79 -3.97 -12.86 -1.07
C VAL A 79 -3.69 -11.61 -1.90
N PHE A 80 -3.71 -10.46 -1.25
CA PHE A 80 -3.22 -9.20 -1.81
C PHE A 80 -2.52 -8.37 -0.72
N ALA A 81 -1.70 -7.43 -1.13
CA ALA A 81 -0.99 -6.55 -0.21
C ALA A 81 -1.26 -5.08 -0.54
N VAL A 82 -1.16 -4.22 0.47
CA VAL A 82 -1.34 -2.77 0.36
C VAL A 82 -0.13 -2.08 0.98
N GLU A 83 0.46 -1.14 0.24
CA GLU A 83 1.58 -0.30 0.67
C GLU A 83 1.25 1.18 0.49
N TYR A 84 1.96 2.06 1.19
CA TYR A 84 1.87 3.49 0.95
C TYR A 84 2.43 3.87 -0.42
N LEU A 85 1.84 4.91 -1.02
CA LEU A 85 2.35 5.50 -2.26
C LEU A 85 3.75 6.10 -2.02
N PRO A 86 4.62 6.12 -3.04
CA PRO A 86 5.87 6.85 -2.97
C PRO A 86 5.66 8.32 -2.59
N GLY A 87 6.38 8.78 -1.58
CA GLY A 87 6.24 10.14 -1.04
C GLY A 87 5.28 10.25 0.14
N GLN A 88 4.47 9.24 0.42
CA GLN A 88 3.67 9.17 1.64
C GLN A 88 4.54 8.72 2.83
N PHE A 89 4.22 9.25 4.02
CA PHE A 89 4.94 8.90 5.23
C PHE A 89 4.46 7.56 5.80
N ASP A 90 5.34 6.57 5.77
CA ASP A 90 5.11 5.27 6.40
C ASP A 90 5.60 5.30 7.85
N GLN A 91 4.70 5.63 8.78
CA GLN A 91 5.02 5.71 10.21
C GLN A 91 5.56 4.39 10.77
N ARG A 92 5.04 3.26 10.33
CA ARG A 92 5.49 1.93 10.79
C ARG A 92 6.91 1.64 10.32
N ALA A 93 7.22 1.93 9.07
CA ALA A 93 8.57 1.77 8.53
C ALA A 93 9.57 2.69 9.22
N ASP A 94 9.21 3.95 9.43
CA ASP A 94 10.09 4.93 10.09
C ASP A 94 10.36 4.56 11.55
N SER A 95 9.32 4.22 12.32
CA SER A 95 9.46 3.77 13.71
C SER A 95 10.30 2.49 13.81
N CYS A 96 10.07 1.54 12.91
CA CYS A 96 10.85 0.31 12.85
C CYS A 96 12.33 0.61 12.58
N ALA A 97 12.64 1.44 11.57
CA ALA A 97 14.01 1.81 11.25
C ALA A 97 14.72 2.53 12.41
N GLN A 98 14.01 3.40 13.14
CA GLN A 98 14.55 4.07 14.32
C GLN A 98 14.83 3.07 15.45
N CYS A 99 13.91 2.13 15.72
CA CYS A 99 14.13 1.10 16.73
C CYS A 99 15.35 0.21 16.40
N ILE A 100 15.51 -0.18 15.13
CA ILE A 100 16.69 -0.95 14.69
C ILE A 100 17.97 -0.13 14.91
N GLN A 101 17.96 1.14 14.57
CA GLN A 101 19.09 2.03 14.78
C GLN A 101 19.47 2.15 16.26
N ILE A 102 18.49 2.24 17.16
CA ILE A 102 18.73 2.29 18.61
C ILE A 102 19.32 0.95 19.10
N VAL A 103 18.80 -0.19 18.64
CA VAL A 103 19.28 -1.52 19.04
C VAL A 103 20.71 -1.77 18.57
N SER A 104 21.05 -1.31 17.37
CA SER A 104 22.38 -1.53 16.77
C SER A 104 23.42 -0.49 17.15
N GLU A 105 23.00 0.68 17.66
CA GLU A 105 23.85 1.88 17.81
C GLU A 105 24.59 2.28 16.52
N GLY A 106 24.02 1.85 15.35
CA GLY A 106 24.62 2.00 14.03
C GLY A 106 23.82 2.88 13.08
N ASP A 107 23.99 2.62 11.78
CA ASP A 107 23.27 3.34 10.74
C ASP A 107 21.78 2.93 10.69
N LYS A 108 20.93 3.89 10.34
CA LYS A 108 19.50 3.66 10.15
C LYS A 108 19.27 2.80 8.89
N PRO A 109 18.67 1.61 8.98
CA PRO A 109 18.39 0.79 7.82
C PRO A 109 17.25 1.39 6.96
N THR A 110 17.15 0.91 5.72
CA THR A 110 15.99 1.20 4.87
C THR A 110 14.89 0.19 5.18
N VAL A 111 13.71 0.68 5.56
CA VAL A 111 12.55 -0.16 5.86
C VAL A 111 11.37 0.27 4.98
N ARG A 112 10.61 -0.70 4.50
CA ARG A 112 9.28 -0.51 3.89
C ARG A 112 8.31 -1.47 4.51
N THR A 113 7.06 -1.03 4.65
CA THR A 113 6.01 -1.91 5.16
C THR A 113 4.86 -2.05 4.17
N ALA A 114 4.13 -3.13 4.34
CA ALA A 114 2.86 -3.34 3.68
C ALA A 114 1.95 -4.14 4.61
N LYS A 115 0.63 -3.96 4.48
CA LYS A 115 -0.36 -4.88 5.05
C LYS A 115 -0.70 -5.93 4.01
N VAL A 116 -0.64 -7.20 4.40
CA VAL A 116 -1.05 -8.33 3.56
C VAL A 116 -2.36 -8.87 4.10
N TYR A 117 -3.34 -8.98 3.22
CA TYR A 117 -4.67 -9.50 3.50
C TYR A 117 -4.81 -10.88 2.90
N MET A 118 -5.22 -11.84 3.70
CA MET A 118 -5.43 -13.22 3.30
C MET A 118 -6.92 -13.53 3.52
N LEU A 119 -7.64 -13.75 2.42
CA LEU A 119 -9.09 -13.88 2.37
C LEU A 119 -9.47 -15.33 2.11
N PHE A 120 -10.19 -15.93 3.03
CA PHE A 120 -10.70 -17.30 2.92
C PHE A 120 -12.17 -17.28 2.54
N GLY A 121 -12.56 -18.15 1.62
CA GLY A 121 -13.92 -18.27 1.10
C GLY A 121 -13.96 -18.18 -0.42
N LYS A 122 -15.13 -18.46 -1.00
CA LYS A 122 -15.33 -18.41 -2.45
C LYS A 122 -15.73 -17.01 -2.89
N LEU A 123 -14.75 -16.20 -3.25
CA LEU A 123 -14.96 -14.82 -3.69
C LEU A 123 -15.05 -14.74 -5.22
N ALA A 124 -16.11 -14.11 -5.72
CA ALA A 124 -16.18 -13.72 -7.12
C ALA A 124 -15.20 -12.56 -7.40
N PRO A 125 -14.67 -12.40 -8.64
CA PRO A 125 -13.76 -11.31 -8.98
C PRO A 125 -14.30 -9.92 -8.62
N ALA A 126 -15.59 -9.67 -8.85
CA ALA A 126 -16.23 -8.39 -8.50
C ALA A 126 -16.26 -8.13 -6.98
N GLN A 127 -16.41 -9.19 -6.17
CA GLN A 127 -16.35 -9.07 -4.70
C GLN A 127 -14.93 -8.76 -4.22
N LEU A 128 -13.92 -9.39 -4.82
CA LEU A 128 -12.52 -9.08 -4.52
C LEU A 128 -12.19 -7.62 -4.84
N GLU A 129 -12.60 -7.13 -6.00
CA GLU A 129 -12.40 -5.73 -6.37
C GLU A 129 -13.14 -4.76 -5.43
N ALA A 130 -14.34 -5.10 -4.98
CA ALA A 130 -15.07 -4.31 -3.99
C ALA A 130 -14.33 -4.27 -2.65
N ILE A 131 -13.76 -5.39 -2.18
CA ILE A 131 -12.94 -5.45 -0.97
C ILE A 131 -11.68 -4.60 -1.12
N LYS A 132 -10.94 -4.74 -2.24
CA LYS A 132 -9.76 -3.92 -2.51
C LYS A 132 -10.10 -2.43 -2.51
N LYS A 133 -11.18 -2.03 -3.17
CA LYS A 133 -11.63 -0.63 -3.21
C LYS A 133 -12.03 -0.09 -1.83
N TYR A 134 -12.53 -0.94 -0.93
CA TYR A 134 -12.84 -0.58 0.44
C TYR A 134 -11.59 -0.38 1.30
N VAL A 135 -10.57 -1.23 1.11
CA VAL A 135 -9.35 -1.27 1.92
C VAL A 135 -8.28 -0.27 1.43
N ILE A 136 -8.19 -0.06 0.10
CA ILE A 136 -7.16 0.78 -0.51
C ILE A 136 -7.67 2.21 -0.65
N ASN A 137 -7.07 3.15 0.08
CA ASN A 137 -7.29 4.56 -0.16
C ASN A 137 -6.35 5.03 -1.28
N PRO A 138 -6.85 5.35 -2.50
CA PRO A 138 -6.00 5.66 -3.64
C PRO A 138 -5.22 6.98 -3.50
N VAL A 139 -5.55 7.80 -2.50
CA VAL A 139 -4.82 9.06 -2.21
C VAL A 139 -3.50 8.79 -1.49
N GLU A 140 -3.42 7.73 -0.70
CA GLU A 140 -2.26 7.44 0.15
C GLU A 140 -1.65 6.05 -0.04
N SER A 141 -2.40 5.13 -0.65
CA SER A 141 -1.98 3.73 -0.76
C SER A 141 -2.32 3.10 -2.11
N ARG A 142 -1.68 1.98 -2.38
CA ARG A 142 -1.88 1.17 -3.58
C ARG A 142 -1.72 -0.31 -3.30
N GLU A 143 -2.16 -1.15 -4.23
CA GLU A 143 -1.83 -2.58 -4.19
C GLU A 143 -0.32 -2.76 -4.36
N ALA A 144 0.28 -3.60 -3.52
CA ALA A 144 1.70 -3.92 -3.50
C ALA A 144 1.96 -5.29 -4.10
N SER A 145 3.13 -5.46 -4.73
CA SER A 145 3.59 -6.79 -5.14
C SER A 145 3.79 -7.69 -3.93
N LEU A 146 3.44 -8.96 -4.07
CA LEU A 146 3.75 -10.00 -3.09
C LEU A 146 5.19 -10.52 -3.23
N GLU A 147 5.83 -10.27 -4.36
CA GLU A 147 7.21 -10.67 -4.59
C GLU A 147 8.17 -9.85 -3.73
N LYS A 148 9.24 -10.49 -3.26
CA LYS A 148 10.29 -9.81 -2.50
C LYS A 148 11.17 -9.03 -3.48
N PRO A 149 11.32 -7.69 -3.31
CA PRO A 149 12.17 -6.90 -4.17
C PRO A 149 13.66 -7.21 -3.93
N GLU A 150 14.49 -7.02 -4.93
CA GLU A 150 15.95 -7.16 -4.81
C GLU A 150 16.57 -6.01 -4.01
N THR A 151 15.98 -4.81 -4.12
CA THR A 151 16.38 -3.60 -3.39
C THR A 151 15.16 -2.75 -3.03
N LEU A 152 15.26 -2.00 -1.95
CA LEU A 152 14.27 -1.01 -1.52
C LEU A 152 14.55 0.38 -2.08
N ASN A 153 15.65 0.57 -2.78
CA ASN A 153 15.95 1.83 -3.45
C ASN A 153 14.98 2.05 -4.61
N VAL A 154 14.32 3.20 -4.62
CA VAL A 154 13.45 3.61 -5.74
C VAL A 154 14.22 4.51 -6.67
N ASN A 155 14.43 4.05 -7.88
CA ASN A 155 14.87 4.92 -8.96
C ASN A 155 13.63 5.67 -9.49
N TYR A 156 13.50 6.93 -9.12
CA TYR A 156 12.48 7.79 -9.69
C TYR A 156 12.91 8.22 -11.10
N ASN A 157 12.06 7.98 -12.07
CA ASN A 157 12.21 8.61 -13.37
C ASN A 157 11.82 10.09 -13.22
N ILE A 158 12.82 10.95 -12.99
CA ILE A 158 12.60 12.38 -12.85
C ILE A 158 12.37 12.94 -14.25
N PRO A 159 11.18 13.50 -14.56
CA PRO A 159 10.94 14.12 -15.84
C PRO A 159 11.93 15.27 -16.07
N THR A 160 12.66 15.25 -17.16
CA THR A 160 13.61 16.31 -17.56
C THR A 160 12.96 17.39 -18.39
N SER A 161 11.72 17.19 -18.82
CA SER A 161 10.93 18.12 -19.62
C SER A 161 9.48 18.11 -19.18
N VAL A 162 8.82 19.27 -19.31
CA VAL A 162 7.38 19.40 -19.10
C VAL A 162 6.70 19.27 -20.48
N GLU A 163 5.71 18.38 -20.55
CA GLU A 163 4.91 18.23 -21.78
C GLU A 163 4.13 19.51 -22.07
N THR A 164 4.22 19.99 -23.31
CA THR A 164 3.40 21.10 -23.78
C THR A 164 2.16 20.54 -24.46
N LEU A 165 0.99 20.90 -23.93
CA LEU A 165 -0.31 20.46 -24.44
C LEU A 165 -0.68 21.30 -25.68
N THR A 166 -0.18 20.91 -26.84
CA THR A 166 -0.46 21.57 -28.11
C THR A 166 -1.94 21.42 -28.46
N GLY A 167 -2.56 22.53 -28.96
CA GLY A 167 -3.96 22.54 -29.38
C GLY A 167 -4.97 22.75 -28.25
N PHE A 168 -4.55 22.86 -27.00
CA PHE A 168 -5.46 23.08 -25.86
C PHE A 168 -6.35 24.30 -26.03
N THR A 169 -5.81 25.41 -26.55
CA THR A 169 -6.54 26.68 -26.76
C THR A 169 -7.63 26.60 -27.83
N GLU A 170 -7.60 25.60 -28.70
CA GLU A 170 -8.53 25.41 -29.80
C GLU A 170 -9.64 24.38 -29.49
N LEU A 171 -9.59 23.71 -28.33
CA LEU A 171 -10.58 22.71 -27.93
C LEU A 171 -11.98 23.34 -27.78
N ASN A 172 -13.02 22.63 -28.25
CA ASN A 172 -14.41 22.98 -27.99
C ASN A 172 -14.87 22.46 -26.62
N GLU A 173 -16.10 22.77 -26.17
CA GLU A 173 -16.60 22.38 -24.83
C GLU A 173 -16.62 20.86 -24.58
N ASN A 174 -17.01 20.06 -25.59
CA ASN A 174 -17.05 18.61 -25.45
C ASN A 174 -15.62 18.02 -25.35
N GLU A 175 -14.69 18.60 -26.10
CA GLU A 175 -13.28 18.23 -26.07
C GLU A 175 -12.61 18.63 -24.74
N LEU A 176 -13.02 19.79 -24.16
CA LEU A 176 -12.57 20.21 -22.83
C LEU A 176 -13.05 19.25 -21.74
N GLN A 177 -14.30 18.77 -21.81
CA GLN A 177 -14.78 17.77 -20.88
C GLN A 177 -13.97 16.45 -20.98
N ALA A 178 -13.77 15.99 -22.22
CA ALA A 178 -12.93 14.79 -22.46
C ALA A 178 -11.47 15.00 -21.99
N PHE A 179 -10.97 16.23 -22.06
CA PHE A 179 -9.64 16.59 -21.56
C PHE A 179 -9.57 16.51 -20.03
N ILE A 180 -10.58 17.03 -19.31
CA ILE A 180 -10.70 16.91 -17.86
C ILE A 180 -10.66 15.43 -17.45
N ASP A 181 -11.47 14.60 -18.10
CA ASP A 181 -11.57 13.18 -17.81
C ASP A 181 -10.25 12.43 -18.11
N LYS A 182 -9.63 12.74 -19.26
CA LYS A 182 -8.36 12.12 -19.69
C LYS A 182 -7.22 12.36 -18.70
N TYR A 183 -7.11 13.57 -18.18
CA TYR A 183 -6.03 13.98 -17.27
C TYR A 183 -6.43 13.90 -15.79
N ALA A 184 -7.66 13.43 -15.50
CA ALA A 184 -8.24 13.34 -14.16
C ALA A 184 -8.08 14.66 -13.38
N LEU A 185 -8.38 15.78 -14.02
CA LEU A 185 -8.23 17.10 -13.43
C LEU A 185 -9.34 17.35 -12.41
N ALA A 186 -8.97 17.86 -11.23
CA ALA A 186 -9.93 18.32 -10.22
C ALA A 186 -10.48 19.72 -10.57
N MET A 187 -11.10 19.85 -11.76
CA MET A 187 -11.64 21.06 -12.34
C MET A 187 -13.03 20.79 -12.91
N ASP A 188 -13.89 21.78 -12.88
CA ASP A 188 -15.13 21.77 -13.67
C ASP A 188 -14.93 22.38 -15.07
N LEU A 189 -16.02 22.37 -15.87
CA LEU A 189 -15.97 22.91 -17.24
C LEU A 189 -15.71 24.43 -17.26
N ALA A 190 -16.19 25.16 -16.26
CA ALA A 190 -15.99 26.61 -16.18
C ALA A 190 -14.54 26.96 -15.87
N ASP A 191 -13.89 26.15 -14.99
CA ASP A 191 -12.49 26.32 -14.64
C ASP A 191 -11.58 26.07 -15.84
N ILE A 192 -11.79 24.98 -16.58
CA ILE A 192 -10.95 24.65 -17.73
C ILE A 192 -11.18 25.63 -18.90
N GLU A 193 -12.42 26.14 -19.07
CA GLU A 193 -12.70 27.23 -20.02
C GLU A 193 -11.99 28.52 -19.68
N PHE A 194 -11.94 28.86 -18.39
CA PHE A 194 -11.17 30.02 -17.93
C PHE A 194 -9.68 29.84 -18.26
N CYS A 195 -9.11 28.68 -18.00
CA CYS A 195 -7.73 28.35 -18.37
C CYS A 195 -7.52 28.49 -19.91
N ARG A 196 -8.43 27.93 -20.72
CA ARG A 196 -8.37 28.06 -22.18
C ARG A 196 -8.34 29.51 -22.63
N LYS A 197 -9.24 30.34 -22.08
CA LYS A 197 -9.31 31.77 -22.40
C LYS A 197 -8.02 32.50 -21.99
N TYR A 198 -7.48 32.18 -20.82
CA TYR A 198 -6.24 32.77 -20.33
C TYR A 198 -5.05 32.49 -21.24
N PHE A 199 -4.91 31.25 -21.70
CA PHE A 199 -3.79 30.85 -22.57
C PHE A 199 -4.01 31.23 -24.07
N LYS A 200 -5.20 31.63 -24.45
CA LYS A 200 -5.49 32.13 -25.80
C LYS A 200 -5.09 33.61 -25.99
N GLY A 201 -4.83 34.33 -24.89
CA GLY A 201 -4.40 35.74 -24.87
C GLY A 201 -5.54 36.68 -24.98
#